data_0b96fa40604f016d439b42e54439c8a7
#
_entry.id   0b96fa40604f016d439b42e54439c8a7
#
_cell.length_a   1.000
_cell.length_b   1.000
_cell.length_c   1.000
_cell.angle_alpha   90.00
_cell.angle_beta   90.00
_cell.angle_gamma   90.00
#
_symmetry.space_group_name_H-M   'P 1'
#
loop_
_entity.id
_entity.type
_entity.pdbx_description
1 polymer ?
#
loop_
_entity_poly.entity_id
_entity_poly.type
_entity_poly.pdbx_seq_one_letter_code
_entity_poly.pdbx_strand_id
1 'polypeptide(L)'
;MHKSRNKKRFQMDLAELHALCEANYARLLQLFPDYQQANERRFRLGQRLVVLTVIDRDRHTTSLNVQYHAPQLPKLMDSNLYLRMYHDVAMAEVVKHRSSRRLESRYDYPNSEMHQPDEKQQQNQFVSELLSLCLSEAHADGVIFEVGNVD
;
A
#
# COMPACT_ATOMS: atom_id res chain seq x y z
N MET A 1 -25.95 1.67 -24.22
CA MET A 1 -26.24 1.85 -22.87
C MET A 1 -25.27 1.26 -21.95
N HIS A 2 -24.83 0.06 -22.21
CA HIS A 2 -23.86 -0.56 -21.33
C HIS A 2 -22.57 0.23 -21.28
N LYS A 3 -22.18 0.82 -22.37
CA LYS A 3 -20.95 1.55 -22.43
C LYS A 3 -20.98 2.76 -21.55
N SER A 4 -22.11 3.42 -21.46
CA SER A 4 -22.21 4.58 -20.63
C SER A 4 -22.10 4.22 -19.18
N ARG A 5 -22.62 3.11 -18.77
CA ARG A 5 -22.52 2.70 -17.39
C ARG A 5 -21.10 2.45 -17.01
N ASN A 6 -20.34 1.80 -17.88
CA ASN A 6 -18.96 1.50 -17.59
C ASN A 6 -18.15 2.77 -17.46
N LYS A 7 -18.41 3.74 -18.29
CA LYS A 7 -17.72 4.97 -18.21
C LYS A 7 -17.99 5.67 -16.89
N LYS A 8 -19.21 5.63 -16.44
CA LYS A 8 -19.54 6.24 -15.18
C LYS A 8 -18.84 5.57 -14.05
N ARG A 9 -18.71 4.26 -14.08
CA ARG A 9 -18.03 3.55 -13.05
C ARG A 9 -16.63 4.04 -12.92
N PHE A 10 -15.89 4.14 -14.02
CA PHE A 10 -14.53 4.54 -13.95
C PHE A 10 -14.39 5.97 -13.49
N GLN A 11 -15.30 6.82 -13.84
CA GLN A 11 -15.18 8.18 -13.47
C GLN A 11 -15.44 8.46 -12.03
N MET A 12 -16.24 7.65 -11.39
CA MET A 12 -16.55 7.91 -10.03
C MET A 12 -15.48 7.64 -9.09
N ASP A 13 -14.51 6.93 -9.51
CA ASP A 13 -13.54 6.43 -8.60
C ASP A 13 -12.53 7.43 -8.11
N LEU A 14 -12.47 8.59 -8.70
CA LEU A 14 -11.46 9.54 -8.32
C LEU A 14 -11.63 10.06 -6.90
N ALA A 15 -12.83 10.45 -6.55
CA ALA A 15 -13.09 10.92 -5.20
C ALA A 15 -12.87 9.83 -4.17
N GLU A 16 -13.26 8.63 -4.48
CA GLU A 16 -13.05 7.53 -3.60
C GLU A 16 -11.57 7.24 -3.45
N LEU A 17 -10.83 7.31 -4.53
CA LEU A 17 -9.41 7.06 -4.50
C LEU A 17 -8.72 8.09 -3.61
N HIS A 18 -9.09 9.34 -3.70
CA HIS A 18 -8.54 10.37 -2.86
C HIS A 18 -8.83 10.09 -1.38
N ALA A 19 -10.04 9.68 -1.09
CA ALA A 19 -10.42 9.37 0.29
C ALA A 19 -9.62 8.19 0.82
N LEU A 20 -9.37 7.20 -0.01
CA LEU A 20 -8.56 6.05 0.39
C LEU A 20 -7.13 6.50 0.66
N CYS A 21 -6.59 7.35 -0.18
CA CYS A 21 -5.22 7.80 -0.01
C CYS A 21 -5.05 8.62 1.27
N GLU A 22 -6.03 9.42 1.59
CA GLU A 22 -6.00 10.18 2.83
C GLU A 22 -6.10 9.26 4.04
N ALA A 23 -7.00 8.29 3.97
CA ALA A 23 -7.17 7.36 5.06
C ALA A 23 -5.92 6.50 5.26
N ASN A 24 -5.30 6.11 4.16
CA ASN A 24 -4.10 5.29 4.25
C ASN A 24 -2.95 6.06 4.88
N TYR A 25 -2.84 7.34 4.57
CA TYR A 25 -1.82 8.16 5.18
C TYR A 25 -2.03 8.23 6.70
N ALA A 26 -3.24 8.47 7.13
CA ALA A 26 -3.56 8.54 8.55
C ALA A 26 -3.28 7.22 9.24
N ARG A 27 -3.61 6.13 8.61
CA ARG A 27 -3.36 4.80 9.17
C ARG A 27 -1.87 4.52 9.30
N LEU A 28 -1.10 4.91 8.30
CA LEU A 28 0.33 4.72 8.35
C LEU A 28 0.95 5.51 9.48
N LEU A 29 0.48 6.71 9.73
CA LEU A 29 1.00 7.49 10.84
C LEU A 29 0.70 6.84 12.18
N GLN A 30 -0.41 6.15 12.27
CA GLN A 30 -0.74 5.46 13.50
C GLN A 30 0.05 4.17 13.67
N LEU A 31 0.29 3.47 12.60
CA LEU A 31 0.99 2.19 12.67
C LEU A 31 2.51 2.37 12.73
N PHE A 32 3.00 3.41 12.14
CA PHE A 32 4.44 3.61 12.03
C PHE A 32 4.78 5.07 12.35
N PRO A 33 4.52 5.50 13.57
CA PRO A 33 4.70 6.92 13.90
C PRO A 33 6.14 7.36 13.84
N ASP A 34 7.09 6.46 14.02
CA ASP A 34 8.49 6.81 13.97
C ASP A 34 9.15 6.43 12.65
N TYR A 35 8.41 6.56 11.56
CA TYR A 35 8.91 6.20 10.24
C TYR A 35 10.13 7.02 9.86
N GLN A 36 10.35 8.15 10.51
CA GLN A 36 11.49 8.96 10.17
C GLN A 36 12.79 8.41 10.75
N GLN A 37 12.68 7.58 11.76
CA GLN A 37 13.84 7.06 12.43
C GLN A 37 14.02 5.56 12.27
N ALA A 38 12.93 4.83 12.26
CA ALA A 38 13.00 3.39 12.15
C ALA A 38 12.85 2.98 10.70
N ASN A 39 13.43 1.90 10.32
CA ASN A 39 13.39 1.43 8.92
C ASN A 39 12.32 0.40 8.68
N GLU A 40 11.83 -0.25 9.70
CA GLU A 40 10.92 -1.36 9.49
C GLU A 40 9.98 -1.54 10.63
N ARG A 41 8.78 -1.99 10.35
CA ARG A 41 7.80 -2.30 11.37
C ARG A 41 7.05 -3.56 10.94
N ARG A 42 6.88 -4.50 11.85
CA ARG A 42 6.24 -5.77 11.55
C ARG A 42 5.01 -5.96 12.39
N PHE A 43 3.97 -6.53 11.78
CA PHE A 43 2.73 -6.82 12.47
C PHE A 43 2.38 -8.27 12.25
N ARG A 44 2.23 -9.02 13.33
CA ARG A 44 1.81 -10.39 13.21
C ARG A 44 0.33 -10.48 13.43
N LEU A 45 -0.37 -11.05 12.47
CA LEU A 45 -1.80 -11.20 12.55
C LEU A 45 -2.10 -12.69 12.47
N GLY A 46 -1.95 -13.37 13.60
CA GLY A 46 -2.05 -14.82 13.63
C GLY A 46 -0.88 -15.40 12.89
N GLN A 47 -1.14 -16.13 11.84
CA GLN A 47 -0.09 -16.72 11.04
C GLN A 47 0.30 -15.83 9.89
N ARG A 48 -0.30 -14.67 9.77
CA ARG A 48 0.01 -13.74 8.69
C ARG A 48 0.99 -12.70 9.18
N LEU A 49 1.72 -12.13 8.29
CA LEU A 49 2.72 -11.15 8.64
C LEU A 49 2.65 -9.97 7.67
N VAL A 50 2.64 -8.77 8.22
CA VAL A 50 2.69 -7.56 7.41
C VAL A 50 3.97 -6.84 7.78
N VAL A 51 4.77 -6.49 6.80
CA VAL A 51 6.03 -5.80 7.06
C VAL A 51 6.04 -4.49 6.30
N LEU A 52 6.27 -3.41 7.00
CA LEU A 52 6.39 -2.10 6.41
C LEU A 52 7.88 -1.73 6.47
N THR A 53 8.46 -1.44 5.34
CA THR A 53 9.87 -1.09 5.27
C THR A 53 10.04 0.24 4.58
N VAL A 54 10.78 1.15 5.18
CA VAL A 54 11.03 2.45 4.58
C VAL A 54 12.10 2.26 3.51
N ILE A 55 11.82 2.68 2.29
CA ILE A 55 12.73 2.54 1.20
C ILE A 55 13.49 3.84 0.98
N ASP A 56 12.81 4.94 1.11
CA ASP A 56 13.38 6.22 0.75
C ASP A 56 12.73 7.34 1.51
N ARG A 57 13.48 8.32 1.92
CA ARG A 57 12.96 9.49 2.62
C ARG A 57 13.44 10.74 1.92
N ASP A 58 12.49 11.53 1.46
CA ASP A 58 12.80 12.80 0.91
C ASP A 58 12.16 13.85 1.74
N ARG A 59 12.39 15.09 1.42
CA ARG A 59 11.87 16.18 2.20
C ARG A 59 10.36 16.15 2.32
N HIS A 60 9.67 15.90 1.25
CA HIS A 60 8.22 15.93 1.25
C HIS A 60 7.56 14.58 1.06
N THR A 61 8.34 13.54 0.88
CA THR A 61 7.78 12.22 0.62
C THR A 61 8.55 11.14 1.35
N THR A 62 7.87 10.06 1.66
CA THR A 62 8.50 8.87 2.20
C THR A 62 7.95 7.70 1.41
N SER A 63 8.81 6.83 0.95
CA SER A 63 8.40 5.66 0.20
C SER A 63 8.54 4.41 1.06
N LEU A 64 7.55 3.58 1.04
CA LEU A 64 7.53 2.36 1.84
C LEU A 64 7.23 1.16 1.00
N ASN A 65 7.72 0.03 1.43
CA ASN A 65 7.36 -1.24 0.85
C ASN A 65 6.44 -1.93 1.83
N VAL A 66 5.31 -2.44 1.37
CA VAL A 66 4.37 -3.17 2.19
C VAL A 66 4.39 -4.61 1.72
N GLN A 67 4.79 -5.51 2.59
CA GLN A 67 4.81 -6.92 2.26
C GLN A 67 3.79 -7.64 3.09
N TYR A 68 3.06 -8.53 2.47
CA TYR A 68 2.03 -9.31 3.15
C TYR A 68 2.30 -10.78 2.87
N HIS A 69 2.46 -11.55 3.93
CA HIS A 69 2.74 -12.97 3.82
C HIS A 69 1.68 -13.76 4.55
N ALA A 70 1.16 -14.77 3.94
CA ALA A 70 0.20 -15.66 4.56
C ALA A 70 0.54 -17.08 4.19
N PRO A 71 0.62 -17.97 5.15
CA PRO A 71 1.07 -19.33 4.87
C PRO A 71 0.15 -20.12 3.97
N GLN A 72 -1.13 -19.81 3.98
CA GLN A 72 -2.03 -20.54 3.16
C GLN A 72 -1.99 -20.10 1.72
N LEU A 73 -1.32 -19.01 1.40
CA LEU A 73 -1.25 -18.54 0.04
C LEU A 73 0.02 -19.01 -0.61
N PRO A 74 -0.01 -19.35 -1.87
CA PRO A 74 1.23 -19.68 -2.57
C PRO A 74 2.14 -18.48 -2.56
N LYS A 75 3.43 -18.71 -2.62
CA LYS A 75 4.36 -17.64 -2.64
C LYS A 75 4.09 -16.64 -3.72
N LEU A 76 3.53 -17.06 -4.81
CA LEU A 76 3.19 -16.17 -5.88
C LEU A 76 2.18 -15.16 -5.46
N MET A 77 1.39 -15.46 -4.46
CA MET A 77 0.34 -14.58 -4.02
C MET A 77 0.79 -13.65 -2.92
N ASP A 78 2.01 -13.75 -2.49
CA ASP A 78 2.52 -12.81 -1.52
C ASP A 78 2.52 -11.45 -2.17
N SER A 79 2.01 -10.49 -1.48
CA SER A 79 1.91 -9.16 -2.02
C SER A 79 3.13 -8.34 -1.65
N ASN A 80 3.54 -7.51 -2.57
CA ASN A 80 4.67 -6.65 -2.34
C ASN A 80 4.34 -5.34 -3.03
N LEU A 81 3.82 -4.40 -2.30
CA LEU A 81 3.37 -3.15 -2.86
C LEU A 81 4.20 -1.98 -2.38
N TYR A 82 4.34 -0.99 -3.20
CA TYR A 82 5.11 0.18 -2.85
C TYR A 82 4.18 1.37 -2.67
N LEU A 83 4.32 2.04 -1.54
CA LEU A 83 3.49 3.17 -1.21
C LEU A 83 4.33 4.40 -1.14
N ARG A 84 3.81 5.51 -1.55
CA ARG A 84 4.47 6.79 -1.36
C ARG A 84 3.59 7.69 -0.53
N MET A 85 4.17 8.22 0.54
CA MET A 85 3.48 9.17 1.38
C MET A 85 3.85 10.56 0.92
N TYR A 86 2.85 11.39 0.69
CA TYR A 86 3.05 12.78 0.30
C TYR A 86 2.67 13.63 1.50
N HIS A 87 3.66 14.10 2.21
CA HIS A 87 3.42 14.75 3.50
C HIS A 87 2.70 16.09 3.36
N ASP A 88 2.93 16.80 2.27
CA ASP A 88 2.28 18.07 2.06
C ASP A 88 0.79 17.98 1.96
N VAL A 89 0.28 16.93 1.39
CA VAL A 89 -1.15 16.77 1.20
C VAL A 89 -1.74 15.67 2.06
N ALA A 90 -0.91 15.04 2.89
CA ALA A 90 -1.37 13.99 3.80
C ALA A 90 -2.07 12.85 3.05
N MET A 91 -1.44 12.35 2.04
CA MET A 91 -1.96 11.23 1.26
C MET A 91 -0.90 10.19 1.07
N ALA A 92 -1.30 8.95 0.97
CA ALA A 92 -0.41 7.85 0.64
C ALA A 92 -1.05 7.02 -0.45
N GLU A 93 -0.31 6.70 -1.47
CA GLU A 93 -0.88 5.93 -2.57
C GLU A 93 0.06 4.83 -3.01
N VAL A 94 -0.49 3.80 -3.58
CA VAL A 94 0.28 2.71 -4.15
C VAL A 94 0.88 3.21 -5.46
N VAL A 95 2.19 3.04 -5.59
CA VAL A 95 2.88 3.46 -6.81
C VAL A 95 3.70 2.29 -7.33
N LYS A 96 4.21 2.38 -8.51
CA LYS A 96 5.03 1.33 -9.05
C LYS A 96 6.46 1.56 -8.68
N HIS A 97 7.11 0.50 -8.25
CA HIS A 97 8.51 0.59 -7.94
C HIS A 97 9.29 0.68 -9.23
N ARG A 98 10.42 1.33 -9.18
CA ARG A 98 11.27 1.49 -10.31
C ARG A 98 11.63 0.20 -11.01
N SER A 99 11.95 -0.81 -10.28
CA SER A 99 12.27 -2.09 -10.84
C SER A 99 11.10 -2.70 -11.56
N SER A 100 9.94 -2.58 -11.00
CA SER A 100 8.75 -3.11 -11.62
C SER A 100 8.48 -2.39 -12.91
N ARG A 101 8.70 -1.11 -12.90
CA ARG A 101 8.48 -0.34 -14.06
C ARG A 101 9.39 -0.79 -15.20
N ARG A 102 10.62 -1.07 -14.90
CA ARG A 102 11.53 -1.56 -15.86
C ARG A 102 11.07 -2.85 -16.46
N LEU A 103 10.65 -3.76 -15.66
CA LEU A 103 10.17 -5.03 -16.12
C LEU A 103 8.96 -4.88 -16.99
N GLU A 104 8.10 -4.01 -16.61
CA GLU A 104 6.91 -3.80 -17.37
C GLU A 104 7.19 -3.24 -18.74
N SER A 105 8.11 -2.34 -18.83
CA SER A 105 8.39 -1.81 -20.09
C SER A 105 8.97 -2.83 -21.03
N ARG A 106 9.54 -3.88 -20.48
CA ARG A 106 10.04 -4.90 -21.30
C ARG A 106 8.95 -5.69 -21.89
N TYR A 107 7.95 -5.97 -21.17
CA TYR A 107 6.89 -6.78 -21.63
C TYR A 107 5.91 -6.11 -22.44
N ASP A 108 5.66 -4.95 -22.47
CA ASP A 108 4.81 -4.39 -23.06
C ASP A 108 3.99 -3.75 -22.97
N TYR A 109 3.87 -3.23 -23.12
CA TYR A 109 3.43 -2.32 -23.14
C TYR A 109 2.19 -1.96 -23.47
N PRO A 110 1.55 -2.49 -24.11
CA PRO A 110 0.19 -2.18 -24.22
C PRO A 110 -0.47 -2.28 -22.91
N ASN A 111 -0.01 -3.16 -22.11
CA ASN A 111 -0.59 -3.33 -20.84
C ASN A 111 -0.40 -2.19 -19.98
N SER A 112 0.71 -1.61 -19.99
CA SER A 112 0.96 -0.54 -19.11
C SER A 112 0.11 0.60 -19.49
N GLU A 113 -0.27 0.72 -20.71
CA GLU A 113 -1.07 1.73 -21.00
C GLU A 113 -2.38 1.49 -20.64
N MET A 114 -2.77 0.30 -20.61
CA MET A 114 -3.99 -0.01 -20.23
C MET A 114 -4.15 -0.12 -18.86
N HIS A 115 -3.27 0.40 -18.03
CA HIS A 115 -3.42 0.38 -16.72
C HIS A 115 -4.71 0.79 -16.39
N GLN A 116 -5.45 0.06 -15.76
CA GLN A 116 -6.77 0.33 -15.43
C GLN A 116 -6.81 1.20 -14.24
N PRO A 117 -7.53 2.26 -14.23
CA PRO A 117 -7.77 3.02 -13.03
C PRO A 117 -8.30 2.12 -11.94
N ASP A 118 -9.02 1.10 -12.34
CA ASP A 118 -9.58 0.12 -11.48
C ASP A 118 -8.52 -0.63 -10.72
N GLU A 119 -7.45 -0.97 -11.39
CA GLU A 119 -6.38 -1.71 -10.74
C GLU A 119 -5.73 -0.86 -9.68
N LYS A 120 -5.50 0.40 -9.94
CA LYS A 120 -4.93 1.27 -8.95
C LYS A 120 -5.84 1.41 -7.75
N GLN A 121 -7.12 1.55 -7.98
CA GLN A 121 -8.05 1.66 -6.89
C GLN A 121 -8.11 0.36 -6.10
N GLN A 122 -8.05 -0.76 -6.74
CA GLN A 122 -8.05 -2.04 -6.06
C GLN A 122 -6.81 -2.23 -5.21
N GLN A 123 -5.68 -1.78 -5.67
CA GLN A 123 -4.47 -1.89 -4.90
C GLN A 123 -4.50 -0.98 -3.68
N ASN A 124 -5.00 0.23 -3.84
CA ASN A 124 -5.13 1.13 -2.71
C ASN A 124 -6.18 0.64 -1.73
N GLN A 125 -7.23 -0.01 -2.21
CA GLN A 125 -8.26 -0.59 -1.37
C GLN A 125 -7.68 -1.76 -0.57
N PHE A 126 -6.86 -2.58 -1.21
CA PHE A 126 -6.24 -3.71 -0.53
C PHE A 126 -5.34 -3.22 0.60
N VAL A 127 -4.56 -2.19 0.35
CA VAL A 127 -3.70 -1.62 1.37
C VAL A 127 -4.55 -1.04 2.50
N SER A 128 -5.65 -0.40 2.16
CA SER A 128 -6.55 0.16 3.14
C SER A 128 -7.06 -0.92 4.09
N GLU A 129 -7.46 -2.04 3.54
CA GLU A 129 -7.97 -3.13 4.35
C GLU A 129 -6.86 -3.74 5.19
N LEU A 130 -5.69 -3.86 4.63
CA LEU A 130 -4.57 -4.44 5.34
C LEU A 130 -4.15 -3.56 6.52
N LEU A 131 -4.05 -2.27 6.30
CA LEU A 131 -3.68 -1.36 7.37
C LEU A 131 -4.76 -1.29 8.45
N SER A 132 -6.01 -1.35 8.04
CA SER A 132 -7.11 -1.37 8.99
C SER A 132 -7.07 -2.61 9.85
N LEU A 133 -6.74 -3.72 9.25
CA LEU A 133 -6.63 -4.98 9.97
C LEU A 133 -5.50 -4.90 10.98
N CYS A 134 -4.38 -4.33 10.62
CA CYS A 134 -3.27 -4.17 11.54
C CYS A 134 -3.68 -3.32 12.74
N LEU A 135 -4.40 -2.23 12.50
CA LEU A 135 -4.86 -1.39 13.57
C LEU A 135 -5.86 -2.10 14.48
N SER A 136 -6.75 -2.83 13.88
CA SER A 136 -7.78 -3.54 14.62
C SER A 136 -7.17 -4.60 15.51
N GLU A 137 -6.26 -5.36 14.99
CA GLU A 137 -5.63 -6.42 15.76
C GLU A 137 -4.78 -5.85 16.88
N ALA A 138 -4.12 -4.76 16.63
CA ALA A 138 -3.33 -4.14 17.67
C ALA A 138 -4.20 -3.72 18.83
N HIS A 139 -5.37 -3.20 18.55
CA HIS A 139 -6.26 -2.79 19.62
C HIS A 139 -6.88 -4.00 20.33
N ALA A 140 -7.21 -5.01 19.60
CA ALA A 140 -7.91 -6.14 20.18
C ALA A 140 -7.00 -7.03 20.97
N ASP A 141 -5.83 -7.32 20.45
CA ASP A 141 -5.00 -8.30 21.07
C ASP A 141 -3.69 -7.79 21.55
N GLY A 142 -3.46 -6.53 21.47
CA GLY A 142 -2.18 -6.00 21.88
C GLY A 142 -1.10 -6.58 21.02
N VAL A 143 -1.23 -6.50 19.76
CA VAL A 143 -0.27 -7.02 18.84
C VAL A 143 1.08 -6.44 19.15
N ILE A 144 2.11 -7.23 19.10
CA ILE A 144 3.42 -6.82 19.36
C ILE A 144 4.03 -6.24 18.14
N PHE A 145 4.53 -5.02 18.23
CA PHE A 145 5.21 -4.43 17.14
C PHE A 145 6.66 -4.80 17.28
N GLU A 146 7.26 -5.27 16.22
CA GLU A 146 8.66 -5.53 16.26
C GLU A 146 9.32 -4.49 15.41
N VAL A 147 10.13 -3.66 15.99
CA VAL A 147 10.83 -2.65 15.27
C VAL A 147 12.04 -3.27 14.66
N GLY A 148 12.16 -3.16 13.43
CA GLY A 148 13.28 -3.74 12.81
C GLY A 148 14.48 -3.04 13.19
N ASN A 149 15.48 -3.58 13.34
CA ASN A 149 16.45 -3.11 13.90
C ASN A 149 17.27 -2.40 13.42
N VAL A 150 17.68 -1.93 13.68
CA VAL A 150 18.25 -1.10 13.44
C VAL A 150 19.50 -0.91 13.63
N ASP A 151 20.10 -1.07 13.87
CA ASP A 151 21.33 -0.76 14.10
C ASP A 151 21.98 -0.51 13.24
#